data_9d8093b34d57a87524bd9945952d5541
#
_entry.id   9d8093b34d57a87524bd9945952d5541
#
_cell.length_a   1.000
_cell.length_b   1.000
_cell.length_c   1.000
_cell.angle_alpha   90.00
_cell.angle_beta   90.00
_cell.angle_gamma   90.00
#
_symmetry.space_group_name_H-M   'P 1'
#
loop_
_entity.id
_entity.type
_entity.pdbx_description
1 polymer ?
#
loop_
_entity_poly.entity_id
_entity_poly.type
_entity_poly.pdbx_seq_one_letter_code
_entity_poly.pdbx_strand_id
1 'polypeptide(L)'
;MTKEQGEYIRFLNGEVLVFKHFFKEYFSKFFAFTSRFIDDAYVREDIVQETFIIVWSRHLKMFDSEVSLQAFIYRTLRNKCLDYIRHEKIKER
;
A
#
# COMPACT_ATOMS: atom_id res chain seq x y z
N MET A 1 -19.75 -2.88 -17.70
CA MET A 1 -18.58 -2.60 -16.84
C MET A 1 -18.76 -1.27 -16.13
N THR A 2 -18.58 -1.23 -14.82
CA THR A 2 -18.68 0.03 -14.07
C THR A 2 -17.43 0.88 -14.30
N LYS A 3 -17.53 2.18 -14.01
CA LYS A 3 -16.39 3.09 -14.06
C LYS A 3 -15.23 2.60 -13.17
N GLU A 4 -15.56 2.11 -11.97
CA GLU A 4 -14.56 1.60 -11.03
C GLU A 4 -13.83 0.37 -11.56
N GLN A 5 -14.57 -0.54 -12.19
CA GLN A 5 -13.96 -1.73 -12.81
C GLN A 5 -13.05 -1.33 -13.96
N GLY A 6 -13.45 -0.36 -14.77
CA GLY A 6 -12.62 0.15 -15.87
C GLY A 6 -11.33 0.78 -15.36
N GLU A 7 -11.40 1.58 -14.31
CA GLU A 7 -10.23 2.18 -13.69
C GLU A 7 -9.28 1.12 -13.12
N TYR A 8 -9.82 0.08 -12.49
CA TYR A 8 -9.00 -0.99 -11.94
C TYR A 8 -8.26 -1.76 -13.04
N ILE A 9 -8.93 -2.04 -14.17
CA ILE A 9 -8.29 -2.70 -15.31
C ILE A 9 -7.15 -1.84 -15.87
N ARG A 10 -7.35 -0.53 -15.99
CA ARG A 10 -6.32 0.39 -16.45
C ARG A 10 -5.16 0.46 -15.46
N PHE A 11 -5.45 0.43 -14.16
CA PHE A 11 -4.43 0.35 -13.12
C PHE A 11 -3.59 -0.94 -13.28
N LEU A 12 -4.23 -2.08 -13.51
CA LEU A 12 -3.53 -3.34 -13.74
C LEU A 12 -2.63 -3.29 -14.97
N ASN A 13 -2.99 -2.48 -15.96
CA ASN A 13 -2.19 -2.30 -17.17
C ASN A 13 -1.04 -1.30 -16.99
N GLY A 14 -0.85 -0.78 -15.77
CA GLY A 14 0.29 0.08 -15.45
C GLY A 14 0.18 1.51 -15.93
N GLU A 15 -1.03 2.03 -16.15
CA GLU A 15 -1.20 3.42 -16.55
C GLU A 15 -0.87 4.37 -15.39
N VAL A 16 0.11 5.25 -15.60
CA VAL A 16 0.64 6.12 -14.55
C VAL A 16 -0.43 7.02 -13.92
N LEU A 17 -1.29 7.62 -14.74
CA LEU A 17 -2.34 8.52 -14.23
C LEU A 17 -3.36 7.77 -13.39
N VAL A 18 -3.72 6.57 -13.80
CA VAL A 18 -4.64 5.71 -13.06
C VAL A 18 -4.01 5.26 -11.75
N PHE A 19 -2.72 4.93 -11.76
CA PHE A 19 -1.97 4.60 -10.55
C PHE A 19 -1.97 5.76 -9.56
N LYS A 20 -1.71 6.97 -10.03
CA LYS A 20 -1.74 8.17 -9.17
C LYS A 20 -3.12 8.39 -8.56
N HIS A 21 -4.18 8.20 -9.34
CA HIS A 21 -5.55 8.33 -8.86
C HIS A 21 -5.85 7.28 -7.77
N PHE A 22 -5.50 6.05 -8.03
CA PHE A 22 -5.67 4.95 -7.08
C PHE A 22 -4.90 5.22 -5.79
N PHE A 23 -3.63 5.60 -5.91
CA PHE A 23 -2.78 5.95 -4.77
C PHE A 23 -3.42 7.05 -3.92
N LYS A 24 -3.88 8.13 -4.57
CA LYS A 24 -4.47 9.27 -3.89
C LYS A 24 -5.77 8.88 -3.16
N GLU A 25 -6.59 8.05 -3.79
CA GLU A 25 -7.86 7.60 -3.22
C GLU A 25 -7.67 6.70 -2.01
N TYR A 26 -6.73 5.78 -2.08
CA TYR A 26 -6.52 4.78 -1.03
C TYR A 26 -5.49 5.18 0.02
N PHE A 27 -4.71 6.23 -0.23
CA PHE A 27 -3.63 6.64 0.68
C PHE A 27 -4.16 6.86 2.11
N SER A 28 -5.25 7.59 2.26
CA SER A 28 -5.82 7.89 3.58
C SER A 28 -6.18 6.63 4.36
N LYS A 29 -6.76 5.65 3.68
CA LYS A 29 -7.14 4.37 4.32
C LYS A 29 -5.93 3.59 4.79
N PHE A 30 -4.92 3.48 3.95
CA PHE A 30 -3.70 2.74 4.28
C PHE A 30 -2.88 3.48 5.34
N PHE A 31 -2.81 4.79 5.26
CA PHE A 31 -2.16 5.63 6.26
C PHE A 31 -2.83 5.46 7.63
N ALA A 32 -4.16 5.52 7.66
CA ALA A 32 -4.93 5.31 8.89
C ALA A 32 -4.69 3.93 9.49
N PHE A 33 -4.59 2.90 8.65
CA PHE A 33 -4.30 1.53 9.10
C PHE A 33 -2.98 1.45 9.87
N THR A 34 -1.93 2.13 9.37
CA THR A 34 -0.61 2.11 10.02
C THR A 34 -0.61 2.76 11.39
N SER A 35 -1.61 3.60 11.70
CA SER A 35 -1.72 4.25 13.02
C SER A 35 -1.95 3.25 14.16
N ARG A 36 -2.37 2.03 13.85
CA ARG A 36 -2.54 0.97 14.84
C ARG A 36 -1.21 0.47 15.39
N PHE A 37 -0.11 0.74 14.68
CA PHE A 37 1.20 0.18 14.99
C PHE A 37 2.22 1.25 15.34
N ILE A 38 2.16 2.41 14.72
CA ILE A 38 3.21 3.44 14.75
C ILE A 38 2.56 4.81 14.95
N ASP A 39 3.13 5.62 15.85
CA ASP A 39 2.65 6.98 16.11
C ASP A 39 3.27 8.01 15.16
N ASP A 40 4.53 7.82 14.78
CA ASP A 40 5.27 8.78 13.95
C ASP A 40 4.70 8.85 12.55
N ALA A 41 4.11 10.01 12.21
CA ALA A 41 3.45 10.21 10.92
C ALA A 41 4.41 10.12 9.73
N TYR A 42 5.65 10.56 9.89
CA TYR A 42 6.65 10.49 8.81
C TYR A 42 7.02 9.05 8.49
N VAL A 43 7.20 8.23 9.52
CA VAL A 43 7.48 6.80 9.34
C VAL A 43 6.30 6.11 8.66
N ARG A 44 5.09 6.42 9.10
CA ARG A 44 3.88 5.84 8.52
C ARG A 44 3.74 6.20 7.04
N GLU A 45 3.99 7.45 6.69
CA GLU A 45 3.94 7.92 5.31
C GLU A 45 4.94 7.17 4.43
N ASP A 46 6.19 7.03 4.91
CA ASP A 46 7.23 6.29 4.20
C ASP A 46 6.82 4.84 3.96
N ILE A 47 6.24 4.20 4.97
CA ILE A 47 5.80 2.80 4.86
C ILE A 47 4.71 2.65 3.79
N VAL A 48 3.73 3.57 3.77
CA VAL A 48 2.67 3.54 2.76
C VAL A 48 3.25 3.77 1.37
N GLN A 49 4.13 4.75 1.21
CA GLN A 49 4.76 5.04 -0.08
C GLN A 49 5.58 3.86 -0.59
N GLU A 50 6.39 3.25 0.26
CA GLU A 50 7.18 2.07 -0.11
C GLU A 50 6.29 0.92 -0.55
N THR A 51 5.16 0.74 0.13
CA THR A 51 4.20 -0.31 -0.23
C THR A 51 3.63 -0.08 -1.62
N PHE A 52 3.29 1.15 -1.98
CA PHE A 52 2.82 1.46 -3.33
C PHE A 52 3.89 1.26 -4.38
N ILE A 53 5.15 1.56 -4.06
CA ILE A 53 6.28 1.30 -4.98
C ILE A 53 6.42 -0.20 -5.22
N ILE A 54 6.30 -1.02 -4.19
CA ILE A 54 6.34 -2.48 -4.32
C ILE A 54 5.22 -2.97 -5.23
N VAL A 55 4.00 -2.49 -5.03
CA VAL A 55 2.85 -2.86 -5.86
C VAL A 55 3.12 -2.48 -7.33
N TRP A 56 3.60 -1.27 -7.57
CA TRP A 56 3.89 -0.79 -8.92
C TRP A 56 4.96 -1.63 -9.61
N SER A 57 6.04 -1.97 -8.88
CA SER A 57 7.19 -2.69 -9.44
C SER A 57 6.95 -4.18 -9.65
N ARG A 58 6.00 -4.78 -8.92
CA ARG A 58 5.78 -6.23 -8.93
C ARG A 58 4.71 -6.70 -9.90
N HIS A 59 4.51 -5.99 -11.01
CA HIS A 59 3.57 -6.41 -12.04
C HIS A 59 2.15 -6.62 -11.50
N LEU A 60 1.36 -5.57 -11.55
CA LEU A 60 -0.04 -5.55 -11.11
C LEU A 60 -0.88 -6.72 -11.65
N LYS A 61 -0.46 -7.31 -12.76
CA LYS A 61 -1.13 -8.45 -13.39
C LYS A 61 -1.11 -9.73 -12.55
N MET A 62 -0.30 -9.76 -11.47
CA MET A 62 -0.30 -10.90 -10.56
C MET A 62 -1.55 -11.00 -9.71
N PHE A 63 -2.34 -9.95 -9.64
CA PHE A 63 -3.56 -9.93 -8.83
C PHE A 63 -4.77 -10.11 -9.73
N ASP A 64 -5.59 -11.08 -9.39
CA ASP A 64 -6.79 -11.42 -10.17
C ASP A 64 -8.00 -10.57 -9.81
N SER A 65 -7.92 -9.80 -8.72
CA SER A 65 -9.02 -8.94 -8.28
C SER A 65 -8.51 -7.79 -7.42
N GLU A 66 -9.34 -6.75 -7.29
CA GLU A 66 -9.06 -5.65 -6.37
C GLU A 66 -8.99 -6.13 -4.92
N VAL A 67 -9.81 -7.12 -4.56
CA VAL A 67 -9.81 -7.68 -3.21
C VAL A 67 -8.46 -8.33 -2.90
N SER A 68 -7.91 -9.11 -3.82
CA SER A 68 -6.61 -9.75 -3.59
C SER A 68 -5.47 -8.72 -3.56
N LEU A 69 -5.55 -7.66 -4.34
CA LEU A 69 -4.60 -6.56 -4.30
C LEU A 69 -4.64 -5.84 -2.94
N GLN A 70 -5.82 -5.50 -2.46
CA GLN A 70 -5.97 -4.86 -1.15
C GLN A 70 -5.45 -5.75 -0.02
N ALA A 71 -5.75 -7.04 -0.07
CA ALA A 71 -5.25 -8.00 0.93
C ALA A 71 -3.73 -8.03 0.94
N PHE A 72 -3.08 -8.01 -0.22
CA PHE A 72 -1.64 -7.94 -0.34
C PHE A 72 -1.08 -6.65 0.27
N ILE A 73 -1.71 -5.52 -0.01
CA ILE A 73 -1.28 -4.21 0.50
C ILE A 73 -1.36 -4.19 2.03
N TYR A 74 -2.49 -4.60 2.61
CA TYR A 74 -2.64 -4.60 4.08
C TYR A 74 -1.64 -5.51 4.76
N ARG A 75 -1.39 -6.69 4.19
CA ARG A 75 -0.38 -7.61 4.74
C ARG A 75 1.01 -7.01 4.67
N THR A 76 1.34 -6.35 3.56
CA THR A 76 2.64 -5.70 3.39
C THR A 76 2.79 -4.54 4.38
N LEU A 77 1.77 -3.72 4.54
CA LEU A 77 1.78 -2.62 5.52
C LEU A 77 2.00 -3.15 6.93
N ARG A 78 1.24 -4.17 7.33
CA ARG A 78 1.37 -4.79 8.64
C ARG A 78 2.79 -5.31 8.86
N ASN A 79 3.33 -6.03 7.91
CA ASN A 79 4.67 -6.62 8.02
C ASN A 79 5.73 -5.53 8.13
N LYS A 80 5.63 -4.45 7.35
CA LYS A 80 6.58 -3.33 7.43
C LYS A 80 6.49 -2.61 8.77
N CYS A 81 5.29 -2.42 9.30
CA CYS A 81 5.10 -1.80 10.60
C CYS A 81 5.71 -2.66 11.72
N LEU A 82 5.48 -3.97 11.68
CA LEU A 82 6.04 -4.89 12.67
C LEU A 82 7.58 -4.95 12.58
N ASP A 83 8.12 -4.91 11.38
CA ASP A 83 9.58 -4.86 11.19
C ASP A 83 10.16 -3.57 11.77
N TYR A 84 9.52 -2.43 11.54
CA TYR A 84 9.95 -1.17 12.10
C TYR A 84 9.95 -1.23 13.65
N ILE A 85 8.89 -1.74 14.24
CA ILE A 85 8.79 -1.87 15.71
C ILE A 85 9.90 -2.75 16.25
N ARG A 86 10.19 -3.87 15.61
CA ARG A 86 11.28 -4.77 16.02
C ARG A 86 12.64 -4.08 15.96
N HIS A 87 12.91 -3.33 14.90
CA HIS A 87 14.18 -2.60 14.76
C HIS A 87 14.33 -1.51 15.83
N GLU A 88 13.25 -0.80 16.14
CA GLU A 88 13.28 0.22 17.18
C GLU A 88 13.55 -0.40 18.56
N LYS A 89 12.97 -1.55 18.87
CA LYS A 89 13.22 -2.27 20.13
C LYS A 89 14.68 -2.73 20.23
N ILE A 90 15.27 -3.15 19.14
CA ILE A 90 16.68 -3.57 19.11
C ILE A 90 17.60 -2.38 19.40
N LYS A 91 17.28 -1.21 18.85
CA LYS A 91 18.07 0.01 19.09
C LYS A 91 18.03 0.48 20.53
N GLU A 92 16.97 0.19 21.27
CA GLU A 92 16.81 0.58 22.67
C GLU A 92 17.60 -0.30 23.65
N ARG A 93 18.16 -1.41 23.18
CA ARG A 93 18.95 -2.33 24.03
C ARG A 93 20.40 -1.92 24.10
#